data_5f0047aa7dc667cb8b1ad8e35178ed40
#
_entry.id   5f0047aa7dc667cb8b1ad8e35178ed40
#
_cell.length_a   1.000
_cell.length_b   1.000
_cell.length_c   1.000
_cell.angle_alpha   90.00
_cell.angle_beta   90.00
_cell.angle_gamma   90.00
#
_symmetry.space_group_name_H-M   'P 1'
#
loop_
_entity.id
_entity.type
_entity.pdbx_description
1 polymer ?
#
loop_
_entity_poly.entity_id
_entity_poly.type
_entity_poly.pdbx_seq_one_letter_code
_entity_poly.pdbx_strand_id
1 'polypeptide(L)'
;EELGIEVKTEADVKEILAEDGKVCGVRVETADGEMVVKANSVVVASGGFGANDEMCYENDNEVDEYVKSTNSPGATGDGIVMAQELGADTVDMDKIQLYPVCDVETGKLLYCGDTRLVGGALLINKEGKRFVEELDTRRAISMAIKDQTDHVGYVLWDETSNETTGTMASNPQEAESLYDRGLMVKADTLEELADHFDIDKDALLETVATFNENSAKKEDPDFNLRMLGWQVKDAPFYMMKAAPAVHHTMGGLKINTEAQVLNKDGEWIDGLYAAGEVTGGIHGSNRLGSVAMADITVFGRIAGENAAANAKK
;
A
#
# COMPACT_ATOMS: atom_id res chain seq x y z
N GLU A 1 25.75 -14.77 1.70
CA GLU A 1 26.82 -15.77 1.95
C GLU A 1 28.00 -15.61 0.99
N GLU A 2 27.78 -15.48 -0.33
CA GLU A 2 28.87 -15.31 -1.33
C GLU A 2 29.76 -14.07 -1.11
N LEU A 3 29.20 -13.01 -0.51
CA LEU A 3 29.92 -11.75 -0.26
C LEU A 3 30.47 -11.64 1.17
N GLY A 4 30.30 -12.66 2.02
CA GLY A 4 30.77 -12.64 3.41
C GLY A 4 30.03 -11.64 4.31
N ILE A 5 28.83 -11.20 3.92
CA ILE A 5 27.98 -10.29 4.70
C ILE A 5 27.32 -11.10 5.82
N GLU A 6 27.49 -10.67 7.07
CA GLU A 6 26.78 -11.24 8.21
C GLU A 6 25.33 -10.74 8.24
N VAL A 7 24.38 -11.68 8.31
CA VAL A 7 22.95 -11.39 8.48
C VAL A 7 22.52 -11.92 9.84
N LYS A 8 21.97 -11.05 10.69
CA LYS A 8 21.34 -11.43 11.95
C LYS A 8 19.84 -11.23 11.84
N THR A 9 19.10 -12.31 12.03
CA THR A 9 17.64 -12.30 12.22
C THR A 9 17.31 -12.31 13.71
N GLU A 10 16.05 -12.03 14.06
CA GLU A 10 15.60 -11.94 15.45
C GLU A 10 16.47 -10.97 16.28
N ALA A 11 16.88 -9.88 15.64
CA ALA A 11 17.74 -8.82 16.17
C ALA A 11 17.01 -7.48 16.05
N ASP A 12 16.41 -7.06 17.15
CA ASP A 12 15.61 -5.84 17.23
C ASP A 12 16.49 -4.66 17.58
N VAL A 13 16.66 -3.73 16.65
CA VAL A 13 17.43 -2.50 16.86
C VAL A 13 16.61 -1.53 17.70
N LYS A 14 17.11 -1.16 18.85
CA LYS A 14 16.43 -0.27 19.82
C LYS A 14 16.94 1.17 19.80
N GLU A 15 18.16 1.40 19.31
CA GLU A 15 18.77 2.71 19.31
C GLU A 15 19.88 2.82 18.27
N ILE A 16 19.99 3.98 17.63
CA ILE A 16 21.16 4.37 16.86
C ILE A 16 22.08 5.17 17.78
N LEU A 17 23.30 4.67 18.00
CA LEU A 17 24.25 5.27 18.92
C LEU A 17 25.10 6.34 18.23
N ALA A 18 25.30 7.47 18.92
CA ALA A 18 26.17 8.55 18.47
C ALA A 18 27.06 9.07 19.62
N GLU A 19 28.30 9.42 19.29
CA GLU A 19 29.26 10.09 20.18
C GLU A 19 29.76 11.36 19.47
N ASP A 20 29.76 12.47 20.16
CA ASP A 20 30.18 13.78 19.63
C ASP A 20 29.51 14.20 18.33
N GLY A 21 28.22 13.84 18.16
CA GLY A 21 27.41 14.14 16.97
C GLY A 21 27.67 13.21 15.77
N LYS A 22 28.46 12.15 15.92
CA LYS A 22 28.74 11.17 14.91
C LYS A 22 28.19 9.80 15.28
N VAL A 23 27.53 9.13 14.34
CA VAL A 23 27.03 7.77 14.54
C VAL A 23 28.21 6.81 14.78
N CYS A 24 28.08 5.98 15.81
CA CYS A 24 29.13 5.02 16.24
C CYS A 24 28.62 3.57 16.34
N GLY A 25 27.36 3.30 16.01
CA GLY A 25 26.79 1.95 16.02
C GLY A 25 25.30 1.89 16.32
N VAL A 26 24.85 0.72 16.74
CA VAL A 26 23.46 0.47 17.16
C VAL A 26 23.42 -0.40 18.40
N ARG A 27 22.37 -0.22 19.21
CA ARG A 27 22.00 -1.12 20.30
C ARG A 27 20.90 -2.06 19.81
N VAL A 28 21.11 -3.34 20.06
CA VAL A 28 20.25 -4.42 19.52
C VAL A 28 19.81 -5.32 20.65
N GLU A 29 18.55 -5.67 20.69
CA GLU A 29 17.99 -6.69 21.56
C GLU A 29 17.83 -8.02 20.79
N THR A 30 18.26 -9.12 21.40
CA THR A 30 18.16 -10.48 20.85
C THR A 30 17.64 -11.42 21.91
N ALA A 31 17.33 -12.68 21.53
CA ALA A 31 16.94 -13.70 22.49
C ALA A 31 18.02 -13.98 23.58
N ASP A 32 19.29 -13.72 23.26
CA ASP A 32 20.43 -13.89 24.18
C ASP A 32 20.71 -12.66 25.06
N GLY A 33 19.95 -11.60 24.86
CA GLY A 33 20.07 -10.32 25.57
C GLY A 33 20.49 -9.16 24.69
N GLU A 34 20.85 -8.04 25.33
CA GLU A 34 21.25 -6.80 24.67
C GLU A 34 22.71 -6.86 24.20
N MET A 35 22.96 -6.32 23.01
CA MET A 35 24.29 -6.20 22.44
C MET A 35 24.49 -4.84 21.75
N VAL A 36 25.72 -4.38 21.67
CA VAL A 36 26.13 -3.19 20.90
C VAL A 36 26.92 -3.62 19.66
N VAL A 37 26.45 -3.20 18.50
CA VAL A 37 27.16 -3.35 17.23
C VAL A 37 27.83 -2.01 16.91
N LYS A 38 29.17 -1.95 17.00
CA LYS A 38 29.94 -0.74 16.66
C LYS A 38 30.11 -0.61 15.15
N ALA A 39 29.83 0.56 14.62
CA ALA A 39 29.97 0.86 13.19
C ALA A 39 30.25 2.36 12.98
N ASN A 40 31.06 2.69 11.99
CA ASN A 40 31.34 4.08 11.60
C ASN A 40 30.22 4.68 10.70
N SER A 41 29.32 3.83 10.23
CA SER A 41 28.16 4.24 9.44
C SER A 41 27.00 3.29 9.68
N VAL A 42 25.77 3.82 9.73
CA VAL A 42 24.51 3.08 9.81
C VAL A 42 23.64 3.47 8.63
N VAL A 43 23.07 2.49 7.94
CA VAL A 43 22.07 2.68 6.90
C VAL A 43 20.71 2.23 7.45
N VAL A 44 19.78 3.14 7.61
CA VAL A 44 18.40 2.84 8.00
C VAL A 44 17.62 2.42 6.76
N ALA A 45 17.14 1.17 6.74
CA ALA A 45 16.36 0.60 5.65
C ALA A 45 15.18 -0.24 6.20
N SER A 46 14.59 0.23 7.30
CA SER A 46 13.59 -0.48 8.11
C SER A 46 12.18 -0.47 7.52
N GLY A 47 11.97 0.18 6.37
CA GLY A 47 10.63 0.40 5.80
C GLY A 47 9.92 1.62 6.39
N GLY A 48 8.65 1.79 5.98
CA GLY A 48 7.80 2.88 6.43
C GLY A 48 7.13 2.62 7.77
N PHE A 49 6.02 3.35 8.00
CA PHE A 49 5.22 3.24 9.24
C PHE A 49 3.78 2.77 9.00
N GLY A 50 3.51 2.16 7.83
CA GLY A 50 2.16 1.78 7.41
C GLY A 50 1.50 0.67 8.23
N ALA A 51 2.20 0.02 9.17
CA ALA A 51 1.63 -0.93 10.13
C ALA A 51 1.57 -0.35 11.57
N ASN A 52 1.83 0.94 11.73
CA ASN A 52 1.69 1.65 12.98
C ASN A 52 0.46 2.57 12.90
N ASP A 53 -0.67 2.07 13.42
CA ASP A 53 -1.96 2.76 13.34
C ASP A 53 -1.90 4.15 14.00
N GLU A 54 -1.28 4.27 15.18
CA GLU A 54 -1.13 5.53 15.90
C GLU A 54 -0.38 6.56 15.07
N MET A 55 0.76 6.16 14.49
CA MET A 55 1.56 7.05 13.64
C MET A 55 0.84 7.42 12.34
N CYS A 56 0.05 6.49 11.78
CA CYS A 56 -0.80 6.80 10.62
C CYS A 56 -1.89 7.81 10.96
N TYR A 57 -2.61 7.63 12.07
CA TYR A 57 -3.71 8.53 12.49
C TYR A 57 -3.21 9.91 12.90
N GLU A 58 -2.04 10.00 13.50
CA GLU A 58 -1.42 11.28 13.86
C GLU A 58 -1.01 12.11 12.64
N ASN A 59 -0.61 11.44 11.55
CA ASN A 59 -0.11 12.10 10.34
C ASN A 59 -1.19 12.31 9.27
N ASP A 60 -2.26 11.48 9.24
CA ASP A 60 -3.35 11.60 8.28
C ASP A 60 -4.71 11.39 8.98
N ASN A 61 -5.43 12.46 9.19
CA ASN A 61 -6.72 12.46 9.89
C ASN A 61 -7.88 11.82 9.11
N GLU A 62 -7.67 11.43 7.85
CA GLU A 62 -8.63 10.65 7.06
C GLU A 62 -8.40 9.13 7.21
N VAL A 63 -7.26 8.71 7.78
CA VAL A 63 -6.97 7.31 8.12
C VAL A 63 -7.44 7.05 9.56
N ASP A 64 -8.24 6.01 9.77
CA ASP A 64 -8.81 5.62 11.05
C ASP A 64 -8.95 4.08 11.16
N GLU A 65 -9.63 3.59 12.18
CA GLU A 65 -9.81 2.16 12.47
C GLU A 65 -10.48 1.34 11.35
N TYR A 66 -11.12 1.99 10.38
CA TYR A 66 -11.73 1.32 9.22
C TYR A 66 -10.74 1.09 8.07
N VAL A 67 -9.58 1.73 8.13
CA VAL A 67 -8.52 1.58 7.12
C VAL A 67 -7.44 0.65 7.66
N LYS A 68 -7.41 -0.59 7.17
CA LYS A 68 -6.41 -1.60 7.56
C LYS A 68 -5.03 -1.29 6.95
N SER A 69 -4.11 -2.25 7.01
CA SER A 69 -2.78 -2.13 6.41
C SER A 69 -2.43 -3.32 5.53
N THR A 70 -1.85 -3.06 4.38
CA THR A 70 -1.23 -4.08 3.51
C THR A 70 0.20 -4.41 3.93
N ASN A 71 0.74 -3.66 4.88
CA ASN A 71 2.15 -3.70 5.24
C ASN A 71 2.49 -4.93 6.09
N SER A 72 3.76 -5.30 6.09
CA SER A 72 4.32 -6.23 7.07
C SER A 72 4.17 -5.65 8.48
N PRO A 73 3.89 -6.46 9.51
CA PRO A 73 3.83 -5.99 10.90
C PRO A 73 5.08 -5.28 11.39
N GLY A 74 6.21 -5.45 10.73
CA GLY A 74 7.46 -4.74 11.03
C GLY A 74 7.59 -3.35 10.41
N ALA A 75 6.61 -2.87 9.65
CA ALA A 75 6.61 -1.50 9.11
C ALA A 75 6.05 -0.52 10.14
N THR A 76 6.75 -0.35 11.25
CA THR A 76 6.32 0.35 12.47
C THR A 76 6.83 1.79 12.58
N GLY A 77 7.75 2.19 11.69
CA GLY A 77 8.37 3.51 11.73
C GLY A 77 9.54 3.64 12.72
N ASP A 78 9.98 2.56 13.34
CA ASP A 78 11.04 2.55 14.37
C ASP A 78 12.31 3.26 13.90
N GLY A 79 12.75 3.00 12.66
CA GLY A 79 13.93 3.65 12.10
C GLY A 79 13.79 5.15 11.95
N ILE A 80 12.57 5.65 11.69
CA ILE A 80 12.27 7.08 11.65
C ILE A 80 12.43 7.67 13.06
N VAL A 81 11.79 7.03 14.05
CA VAL A 81 11.82 7.48 15.45
C VAL A 81 13.25 7.51 15.99
N MET A 82 14.01 6.42 15.81
CA MET A 82 15.40 6.35 16.26
C MET A 82 16.29 7.43 15.61
N ALA A 83 16.08 7.72 14.34
CA ALA A 83 16.84 8.79 13.67
C ALA A 83 16.42 10.18 14.15
N GLN A 84 15.14 10.40 14.46
CA GLN A 84 14.64 11.65 15.03
C GLN A 84 15.22 11.93 16.41
N GLU A 85 15.51 10.91 17.23
CA GLU A 85 16.20 11.04 18.50
C GLU A 85 17.62 11.64 18.33
N LEU A 86 18.24 11.43 17.18
CA LEU A 86 19.51 12.06 16.79
C LEU A 86 19.33 13.43 16.10
N GLY A 87 18.10 13.94 16.02
CA GLY A 87 17.79 15.22 15.40
C GLY A 87 17.49 15.17 13.91
N ALA A 88 17.25 13.99 13.33
CA ALA A 88 16.86 13.87 11.92
C ALA A 88 15.56 14.63 11.63
N ASP A 89 15.54 15.30 10.48
CA ASP A 89 14.36 15.93 9.90
C ASP A 89 13.53 14.89 9.12
N THR A 90 12.22 15.12 9.05
CA THR A 90 11.29 14.32 8.25
C THR A 90 10.55 15.19 7.26
N VAL A 91 10.07 14.59 6.18
CA VAL A 91 9.32 15.27 5.14
C VAL A 91 8.15 14.40 4.67
N ASP A 92 7.06 15.04 4.24
CA ASP A 92 5.88 14.39 3.65
C ASP A 92 5.19 13.34 4.55
N MET A 93 5.32 13.43 5.88
CA MET A 93 4.75 12.46 6.82
C MET A 93 3.23 12.32 6.67
N ASP A 94 2.54 13.38 6.24
CA ASP A 94 1.11 13.42 5.93
C ASP A 94 0.74 12.74 4.60
N LYS A 95 1.72 12.25 3.84
CA LYS A 95 1.50 11.58 2.55
C LYS A 95 1.44 10.07 2.74
N ILE A 96 0.25 9.56 3.00
CA ILE A 96 -0.01 8.12 3.15
C ILE A 96 -0.80 7.64 1.94
N GLN A 97 -0.26 6.67 1.21
CA GLN A 97 -0.96 6.06 0.08
C GLN A 97 -1.85 4.93 0.56
N LEU A 98 -3.12 5.02 0.22
CA LEU A 98 -4.09 3.95 0.41
C LEU A 98 -4.16 3.06 -0.83
N TYR A 99 -4.58 1.81 -0.65
CA TYR A 99 -4.99 0.92 -1.73
C TYR A 99 -6.47 0.56 -1.53
N PRO A 100 -7.32 0.73 -2.57
CA PRO A 100 -8.78 0.66 -2.39
C PRO A 100 -9.32 -0.76 -2.32
N VAL A 101 -8.61 -1.75 -2.89
CA VAL A 101 -9.12 -3.11 -3.03
C VAL A 101 -8.24 -4.06 -2.23
N CYS A 102 -8.58 -4.17 -0.95
CA CYS A 102 -7.88 -5.02 0.01
C CYS A 102 -8.87 -5.94 0.73
N ASP A 103 -8.34 -7.02 1.26
CA ASP A 103 -9.06 -8.02 2.03
C ASP A 103 -9.66 -7.38 3.30
N VAL A 104 -10.97 -7.48 3.43
CA VAL A 104 -11.72 -6.85 4.54
C VAL A 104 -11.38 -7.43 5.92
N GLU A 105 -10.80 -8.61 6.00
CA GLU A 105 -10.42 -9.26 7.26
C GLU A 105 -8.95 -9.04 7.59
N THR A 106 -8.07 -9.15 6.58
CA THR A 106 -6.62 -9.17 6.79
C THR A 106 -5.90 -7.89 6.37
N GLY A 107 -6.55 -7.02 5.59
CA GLY A 107 -5.94 -5.83 4.99
C GLY A 107 -5.04 -6.13 3.79
N LYS A 108 -4.79 -7.38 3.43
CA LYS A 108 -3.91 -7.74 2.31
C LYS A 108 -4.46 -7.20 0.98
N LEU A 109 -3.55 -6.73 0.13
CA LEU A 109 -3.88 -6.31 -1.22
C LEU A 109 -4.47 -7.49 -2.01
N LEU A 110 -5.53 -7.24 -2.79
CA LEU A 110 -6.22 -8.23 -3.60
C LEU A 110 -5.96 -7.98 -5.09
N TYR A 111 -5.18 -8.87 -5.70
CA TYR A 111 -4.85 -8.81 -7.12
C TYR A 111 -6.01 -9.24 -8.02
N CYS A 112 -6.91 -10.14 -7.55
CA CYS A 112 -8.12 -10.51 -8.29
C CYS A 112 -8.98 -9.29 -8.62
N GLY A 113 -9.04 -8.30 -7.73
CA GLY A 113 -9.77 -7.04 -7.93
C GLY A 113 -9.11 -6.07 -8.90
N ASP A 114 -7.88 -6.31 -9.31
CA ASP A 114 -7.18 -5.49 -10.31
C ASP A 114 -7.77 -5.64 -11.72
N THR A 115 -8.74 -6.54 -11.92
CA THR A 115 -9.60 -6.58 -13.12
C THR A 115 -10.15 -5.19 -13.46
N ARG A 116 -10.47 -4.34 -12.46
CA ARG A 116 -10.91 -2.95 -12.67
C ARG A 116 -9.85 -2.07 -13.36
N LEU A 117 -8.55 -2.27 -13.10
CA LEU A 117 -7.45 -1.41 -13.61
C LEU A 117 -7.26 -1.54 -15.12
N VAL A 118 -7.65 -2.63 -15.71
CA VAL A 118 -7.52 -2.90 -17.15
C VAL A 118 -8.87 -2.77 -17.87
N GLY A 119 -9.87 -2.21 -17.19
CA GLY A 119 -11.18 -1.89 -17.73
C GLY A 119 -12.08 -3.12 -17.85
N GLY A 120 -12.72 -3.52 -16.75
CA GLY A 120 -13.56 -4.71 -16.78
C GLY A 120 -14.32 -4.95 -15.47
N ALA A 121 -14.29 -4.04 -14.50
CA ALA A 121 -15.04 -4.23 -13.27
C ALA A 121 -15.64 -2.93 -12.75
N LEU A 122 -16.84 -3.02 -12.18
CA LEU A 122 -17.54 -1.93 -11.47
C LEU A 122 -17.24 -1.98 -9.98
N LEU A 123 -17.32 -0.83 -9.34
CA LEU A 123 -17.37 -0.70 -7.89
C LEU A 123 -18.80 -0.42 -7.45
N ILE A 124 -19.38 -1.38 -6.72
CA ILE A 124 -20.79 -1.38 -6.27
C ILE A 124 -20.81 -1.25 -4.74
N ASN A 125 -21.77 -0.50 -4.21
CA ASN A 125 -22.04 -0.42 -2.78
C ASN A 125 -23.17 -1.38 -2.35
N LYS A 126 -23.47 -1.42 -1.06
CA LYS A 126 -24.53 -2.28 -0.51
C LYS A 126 -25.94 -1.90 -1.01
N GLU A 127 -26.11 -0.67 -1.44
CA GLU A 127 -27.33 -0.15 -2.04
C GLU A 127 -27.45 -0.48 -3.54
N GLY A 128 -26.56 -1.34 -4.07
CA GLY A 128 -26.58 -1.81 -5.48
C GLY A 128 -26.15 -0.75 -6.49
N LYS A 129 -25.46 0.30 -6.07
CA LYS A 129 -25.11 1.44 -6.94
C LYS A 129 -23.60 1.61 -7.10
N ARG A 130 -23.18 2.11 -8.26
CA ARG A 130 -21.85 2.70 -8.44
C ARG A 130 -21.75 3.98 -7.59
N PHE A 131 -20.57 4.28 -7.07
CA PHE A 131 -20.35 5.41 -6.17
C PHE A 131 -19.09 6.22 -6.45
N VAL A 132 -18.25 5.77 -7.40
CA VAL A 132 -16.98 6.41 -7.77
C VAL A 132 -16.57 6.02 -9.19
N GLU A 133 -15.70 6.82 -9.83
CA GLU A 133 -15.00 6.40 -11.04
C GLU A 133 -14.00 5.28 -10.70
N GLU A 134 -14.14 4.12 -11.29
CA GLU A 134 -13.36 2.92 -10.97
C GLU A 134 -11.86 3.06 -11.26
N LEU A 135 -11.45 4.03 -12.06
CA LEU A 135 -10.07 4.34 -12.45
C LEU A 135 -9.54 5.64 -11.84
N ASP A 136 -10.22 6.23 -10.89
CA ASP A 136 -9.73 7.41 -10.19
C ASP A 136 -8.47 7.08 -9.35
N THR A 137 -7.89 8.06 -8.69
CA THR A 137 -6.73 7.85 -7.84
C THR A 137 -7.02 6.84 -6.73
N ARG A 138 -5.98 6.14 -6.30
CA ARG A 138 -6.10 5.17 -5.20
C ARG A 138 -6.77 5.78 -3.97
N ARG A 139 -6.38 7.03 -3.60
CA ARG A 139 -6.94 7.72 -2.46
C ARG A 139 -8.42 8.05 -2.66
N ALA A 140 -8.80 8.62 -3.80
CA ALA A 140 -10.20 8.97 -4.08
C ALA A 140 -11.12 7.74 -3.98
N ILE A 141 -10.71 6.62 -4.59
CA ILE A 141 -11.48 5.37 -4.51
C ILE A 141 -11.50 4.82 -3.08
N SER A 142 -10.37 4.83 -2.37
CA SER A 142 -10.29 4.35 -0.99
C SER A 142 -11.21 5.12 -0.06
N MET A 143 -11.22 6.44 -0.16
CA MET A 143 -12.09 7.29 0.64
C MET A 143 -13.57 7.08 0.25
N ALA A 144 -13.86 6.96 -1.05
CA ALA A 144 -15.21 6.67 -1.51
C ALA A 144 -15.73 5.31 -0.99
N ILE A 145 -14.89 4.28 -0.91
CA ILE A 145 -15.26 2.98 -0.30
C ILE A 145 -15.47 3.13 1.21
N LYS A 146 -14.57 3.83 1.89
CA LYS A 146 -14.68 4.08 3.34
C LYS A 146 -15.99 4.77 3.72
N ASP A 147 -16.51 5.65 2.85
CA ASP A 147 -17.75 6.37 3.05
C ASP A 147 -19.00 5.53 2.78
N GLN A 148 -18.88 4.29 2.23
CA GLN A 148 -20.01 3.42 1.99
C GLN A 148 -20.46 2.69 3.26
N THR A 149 -21.66 2.13 3.21
CA THR A 149 -22.23 1.27 4.27
C THR A 149 -21.23 0.15 4.61
N ASP A 150 -21.01 -0.08 5.90
CA ASP A 150 -20.04 -1.04 6.44
C ASP A 150 -18.56 -0.76 6.05
N HIS A 151 -18.25 0.41 5.48
CA HIS A 151 -16.91 0.80 5.01
C HIS A 151 -16.32 -0.15 3.97
N VAL A 152 -17.19 -0.73 3.12
CA VAL A 152 -16.80 -1.70 2.09
C VAL A 152 -17.40 -1.35 0.73
N GLY A 153 -16.71 -1.82 -0.31
CA GLY A 153 -17.22 -1.85 -1.69
C GLY A 153 -17.17 -3.27 -2.25
N TYR A 154 -17.84 -3.47 -3.36
CA TYR A 154 -17.88 -4.74 -4.07
C TYR A 154 -17.36 -4.55 -5.48
N VAL A 155 -16.33 -5.30 -5.85
CA VAL A 155 -15.80 -5.34 -7.22
C VAL A 155 -16.61 -6.35 -8.00
N LEU A 156 -17.31 -5.91 -9.06
CA LEU A 156 -18.18 -6.73 -9.89
C LEU A 156 -17.62 -6.82 -11.31
N TRP A 157 -17.46 -8.03 -11.83
CA TRP A 157 -17.06 -8.26 -13.23
C TRP A 157 -17.72 -9.52 -13.81
N ASP A 158 -17.61 -9.71 -15.12
CA ASP A 158 -18.15 -10.84 -15.85
C ASP A 158 -17.06 -11.77 -16.39
N GLU A 159 -17.46 -12.87 -17.06
CA GLU A 159 -16.50 -13.85 -17.58
C GLU A 159 -15.63 -13.28 -18.69
N THR A 160 -16.15 -12.44 -19.56
CA THR A 160 -15.36 -11.80 -20.62
C THR A 160 -14.23 -10.95 -20.02
N SER A 161 -14.52 -10.19 -18.98
CA SER A 161 -13.52 -9.40 -18.23
C SER A 161 -12.52 -10.30 -17.50
N ASN A 162 -13.00 -11.39 -16.87
CA ASN A 162 -12.17 -12.38 -16.21
C ASN A 162 -11.13 -13.01 -17.14
N GLU A 163 -11.58 -13.49 -18.30
CA GLU A 163 -10.71 -14.09 -19.32
C GLU A 163 -9.72 -13.07 -19.91
N THR A 164 -10.20 -11.86 -20.20
CA THR A 164 -9.39 -10.81 -20.83
C THR A 164 -8.28 -10.34 -19.91
N THR A 165 -8.54 -10.18 -18.63
CA THR A 165 -7.56 -9.66 -17.65
C THR A 165 -6.66 -10.74 -17.09
N GLY A 166 -7.18 -11.95 -16.91
CA GLY A 166 -6.46 -13.10 -16.37
C GLY A 166 -5.99 -12.91 -14.92
N THR A 167 -6.54 -11.95 -14.19
CA THR A 167 -6.09 -11.63 -12.83
C THR A 167 -6.31 -12.79 -11.86
N MET A 168 -7.46 -13.46 -11.93
CA MET A 168 -7.74 -14.64 -11.09
C MET A 168 -6.85 -15.83 -11.47
N ALA A 169 -6.65 -16.07 -12.77
CA ALA A 169 -5.80 -17.16 -13.25
C ALA A 169 -4.33 -16.98 -12.84
N SER A 170 -3.90 -15.73 -12.71
CA SER A 170 -2.55 -15.36 -12.23
C SER A 170 -2.41 -15.45 -10.71
N ASN A 171 -3.51 -15.43 -9.96
CA ASN A 171 -3.55 -15.43 -8.50
C ASN A 171 -4.50 -16.52 -7.94
N PRO A 172 -4.30 -17.81 -8.30
CA PRO A 172 -5.26 -18.88 -7.99
C PRO A 172 -5.42 -19.14 -6.49
N GLN A 173 -4.35 -18.99 -5.70
CA GLN A 173 -4.39 -19.18 -4.25
C GLN A 173 -5.18 -18.08 -3.53
N GLU A 174 -5.08 -16.83 -4.01
CA GLU A 174 -5.88 -15.72 -3.52
C GLU A 174 -7.36 -15.96 -3.82
N ALA A 175 -7.68 -16.32 -5.07
CA ALA A 175 -9.04 -16.62 -5.50
C ALA A 175 -9.65 -17.75 -4.65
N GLU A 176 -8.95 -18.87 -4.46
CA GLU A 176 -9.39 -20.00 -3.64
C GLU A 176 -9.69 -19.55 -2.21
N SER A 177 -8.75 -18.82 -1.57
CA SER A 177 -8.94 -18.30 -0.22
C SER A 177 -10.15 -17.37 -0.08
N LEU A 178 -10.40 -16.53 -1.07
CA LEU A 178 -11.56 -15.62 -1.06
C LEU A 178 -12.89 -16.38 -1.24
N TYR A 179 -12.93 -17.40 -2.10
CA TYR A 179 -14.09 -18.26 -2.25
C TYR A 179 -14.40 -19.05 -0.97
N ASP A 180 -13.39 -19.65 -0.34
CA ASP A 180 -13.56 -20.44 0.88
C ASP A 180 -14.12 -19.61 2.04
N ARG A 181 -13.79 -18.31 2.09
CA ARG A 181 -14.27 -17.38 3.12
C ARG A 181 -15.57 -16.66 2.72
N GLY A 182 -16.10 -16.91 1.53
CA GLY A 182 -17.29 -16.21 1.02
C GLY A 182 -17.10 -14.71 0.76
N LEU A 183 -15.86 -14.25 0.63
CA LEU A 183 -15.52 -12.87 0.30
C LEU A 183 -15.50 -12.61 -1.21
N MET A 184 -15.48 -13.66 -2.01
CA MET A 184 -15.69 -13.64 -3.45
C MET A 184 -16.67 -14.75 -3.83
N VAL A 185 -17.56 -14.44 -4.79
CA VAL A 185 -18.56 -15.38 -5.29
C VAL A 185 -18.59 -15.34 -6.80
N LYS A 186 -18.78 -16.51 -7.38
CA LYS A 186 -19.10 -16.73 -8.80
C LYS A 186 -20.53 -17.21 -8.90
N ALA A 187 -21.34 -16.62 -9.77
CA ALA A 187 -22.74 -16.98 -9.95
C ALA A 187 -23.16 -16.85 -11.42
N ASP A 188 -24.25 -17.52 -11.79
CA ASP A 188 -24.79 -17.47 -13.15
C ASP A 188 -25.65 -16.21 -13.37
N THR A 189 -26.10 -15.57 -12.30
CA THR A 189 -26.92 -14.35 -12.33
C THR A 189 -26.44 -13.28 -11.37
N LEU A 190 -26.77 -12.02 -11.67
CA LEU A 190 -26.48 -10.89 -10.78
C LEU A 190 -27.32 -10.94 -9.50
N GLU A 191 -28.51 -11.50 -9.58
CA GLU A 191 -29.43 -11.71 -8.46
C GLU A 191 -28.82 -12.63 -7.40
N GLU A 192 -28.16 -13.70 -7.81
CA GLU A 192 -27.47 -14.61 -6.89
C GLU A 192 -26.31 -13.94 -6.16
N LEU A 193 -25.58 -13.06 -6.84
CA LEU A 193 -24.53 -12.25 -6.22
C LEU A 193 -25.11 -11.25 -5.20
N ALA A 194 -26.21 -10.58 -5.57
CA ALA A 194 -26.90 -9.65 -4.69
C ALA A 194 -27.44 -10.34 -3.43
N ASP A 195 -28.04 -11.53 -3.59
CA ASP A 195 -28.54 -12.33 -2.47
C ASP A 195 -27.41 -12.79 -1.53
N HIS A 196 -26.24 -13.16 -2.07
CA HIS A 196 -25.10 -13.57 -1.24
C HIS A 196 -24.55 -12.45 -0.37
N PHE A 197 -24.41 -11.24 -0.91
CA PHE A 197 -23.82 -10.11 -0.22
C PHE A 197 -24.87 -9.19 0.46
N ASP A 198 -26.17 -9.55 0.40
CA ASP A 198 -27.28 -8.75 0.93
C ASP A 198 -27.26 -7.32 0.33
N ILE A 199 -27.13 -7.25 -1.01
CA ILE A 199 -27.14 -6.03 -1.80
C ILE A 199 -28.56 -5.81 -2.33
N ASP A 200 -28.99 -4.55 -2.49
CA ASP A 200 -30.26 -4.22 -3.14
C ASP A 200 -30.26 -4.74 -4.59
N LYS A 201 -31.02 -5.79 -4.80
CA LYS A 201 -31.08 -6.55 -6.05
C LYS A 201 -31.61 -5.71 -7.23
N ASP A 202 -32.71 -5.01 -7.00
CA ASP A 202 -33.34 -4.24 -8.07
C ASP A 202 -32.44 -3.07 -8.49
N ALA A 203 -31.81 -2.41 -7.52
CA ALA A 203 -30.84 -1.36 -7.78
C ALA A 203 -29.58 -1.86 -8.48
N LEU A 204 -29.08 -3.06 -8.13
CA LEU A 204 -27.92 -3.65 -8.81
C LEU A 204 -28.21 -3.93 -10.28
N LEU A 205 -29.36 -4.54 -10.59
CA LEU A 205 -29.77 -4.83 -11.94
C LEU A 205 -29.95 -3.56 -12.79
N GLU A 206 -30.57 -2.53 -12.22
CA GLU A 206 -30.72 -1.22 -12.87
C GLU A 206 -29.34 -0.57 -13.11
N THR A 207 -28.44 -0.61 -12.14
CA THR A 207 -27.10 -0.05 -12.24
C THR A 207 -26.30 -0.70 -13.37
N VAL A 208 -26.29 -2.04 -13.43
CA VAL A 208 -25.57 -2.76 -14.47
C VAL A 208 -26.19 -2.53 -15.85
N ALA A 209 -27.52 -2.54 -15.96
CA ALA A 209 -28.21 -2.26 -17.23
C ALA A 209 -27.89 -0.84 -17.74
N THR A 210 -27.95 0.15 -16.87
CA THR A 210 -27.63 1.56 -17.19
C THR A 210 -26.17 1.71 -17.61
N PHE A 211 -25.24 1.12 -16.86
CA PHE A 211 -23.84 1.13 -17.24
C PHE A 211 -23.59 0.50 -18.59
N ASN A 212 -24.17 -0.67 -18.85
CA ASN A 212 -24.01 -1.38 -20.11
C ASN A 212 -24.53 -0.57 -21.30
N GLU A 213 -25.68 0.09 -21.15
CA GLU A 213 -26.26 0.94 -22.19
C GLU A 213 -25.37 2.16 -22.46
N ASN A 214 -24.88 2.83 -21.41
CA ASN A 214 -24.02 3.99 -21.53
C ASN A 214 -22.65 3.62 -22.10
N SER A 215 -22.04 2.54 -21.62
CA SER A 215 -20.74 2.06 -22.11
C SER A 215 -20.78 1.68 -23.61
N ALA A 216 -21.89 1.11 -24.08
CA ALA A 216 -22.09 0.84 -25.51
C ALA A 216 -22.11 2.13 -26.36
N LYS A 217 -22.55 3.24 -25.80
CA LYS A 217 -22.54 4.58 -26.41
C LYS A 217 -21.18 5.28 -26.21
N LYS A 218 -20.26 4.68 -25.45
CA LYS A 218 -18.98 5.27 -25.01
C LYS A 218 -19.15 6.54 -24.17
N GLU A 219 -20.12 6.52 -23.28
CA GLU A 219 -20.47 7.61 -22.38
C GLU A 219 -20.59 7.04 -20.97
N ASP A 220 -20.23 7.84 -19.96
CA ASP A 220 -20.51 7.58 -18.56
C ASP A 220 -20.88 8.91 -17.90
N PRO A 221 -22.16 9.32 -17.95
CA PRO A 221 -22.60 10.60 -17.42
C PRO A 221 -22.50 10.71 -15.89
N ASP A 222 -22.43 9.57 -15.19
CA ASP A 222 -22.46 9.54 -13.74
C ASP A 222 -21.07 9.81 -13.14
N PHE A 223 -20.02 9.17 -13.67
CA PHE A 223 -18.66 9.23 -13.09
C PHE A 223 -17.58 9.57 -14.12
N ASN A 224 -17.92 9.70 -15.39
CA ASN A 224 -16.99 10.02 -16.47
C ASN A 224 -15.81 9.04 -16.56
N LEU A 225 -16.11 7.74 -16.48
CA LEU A 225 -15.13 6.65 -16.54
C LEU A 225 -14.24 6.77 -17.79
N ARG A 226 -12.93 6.76 -17.58
CA ARG A 226 -11.92 7.02 -18.65
C ARG A 226 -11.82 5.91 -19.69
N MET A 227 -12.15 4.65 -19.34
CA MET A 227 -12.08 3.49 -20.22
C MET A 227 -13.47 2.88 -20.37
N LEU A 228 -14.09 3.10 -21.51
CA LEU A 228 -15.41 2.61 -21.88
C LEU A 228 -15.31 1.62 -23.03
N GLY A 229 -16.40 0.89 -23.29
CA GLY A 229 -16.52 -0.06 -24.38
C GLY A 229 -16.51 -1.52 -23.95
N TRP A 230 -16.48 -1.78 -22.63
CA TRP A 230 -16.72 -3.07 -22.00
C TRP A 230 -18.10 -3.06 -21.29
N GLN A 231 -18.64 -4.23 -21.02
CA GLN A 231 -19.95 -4.39 -20.41
C GLN A 231 -19.89 -5.53 -19.40
N VAL A 232 -20.78 -5.53 -18.43
CA VAL A 232 -21.00 -6.64 -17.49
C VAL A 232 -22.25 -7.39 -17.94
N LYS A 233 -22.11 -8.45 -18.76
CA LYS A 233 -23.25 -9.15 -19.39
C LYS A 233 -23.06 -10.65 -19.62
N ASP A 234 -21.82 -11.12 -19.61
CA ASP A 234 -21.49 -12.48 -19.99
C ASP A 234 -21.27 -13.34 -18.75
N ALA A 235 -22.27 -14.19 -18.42
CA ALA A 235 -22.18 -15.09 -17.28
C ALA A 235 -21.04 -16.12 -17.48
N PRO A 236 -20.44 -16.64 -16.39
CA PRO A 236 -20.74 -16.31 -15.00
C PRO A 236 -20.24 -14.93 -14.58
N PHE A 237 -20.88 -14.38 -13.57
CA PHE A 237 -20.51 -13.12 -12.94
C PHE A 237 -19.72 -13.38 -11.68
N TYR A 238 -18.85 -12.42 -11.33
CA TYR A 238 -17.99 -12.46 -10.14
C TYR A 238 -18.21 -11.21 -9.32
N MET A 239 -18.27 -11.37 -8.01
CA MET A 239 -18.29 -10.24 -7.08
C MET A 239 -17.37 -10.51 -5.90
N MET A 240 -16.58 -9.51 -5.53
CA MET A 240 -15.61 -9.60 -4.43
C MET A 240 -15.76 -8.41 -3.51
N LYS A 241 -15.89 -8.69 -2.19
CA LYS A 241 -15.93 -7.68 -1.15
C LYS A 241 -14.54 -7.13 -0.87
N ALA A 242 -14.39 -5.81 -0.78
CA ALA A 242 -13.12 -5.14 -0.57
C ALA A 242 -13.26 -3.93 0.35
N ALA A 243 -12.17 -3.58 1.02
CA ALA A 243 -12.04 -2.38 1.84
C ALA A 243 -10.70 -1.68 1.57
N PRO A 244 -10.55 -0.38 1.91
CA PRO A 244 -9.28 0.30 1.77
C PRO A 244 -8.27 -0.12 2.83
N ALA A 245 -6.97 0.00 2.49
CA ALA A 245 -5.90 -0.20 3.44
C ALA A 245 -4.71 0.75 3.18
N VAL A 246 -3.97 1.10 4.22
CA VAL A 246 -2.67 1.77 4.12
C VAL A 246 -1.72 0.88 3.34
N HIS A 247 -1.10 1.42 2.29
CA HIS A 247 -0.29 0.63 1.37
C HIS A 247 1.17 1.06 1.31
N HIS A 248 1.44 2.36 1.44
CA HIS A 248 2.79 2.90 1.37
C HIS A 248 2.84 4.27 2.05
N THR A 249 3.83 4.50 2.88
CA THR A 249 4.09 5.83 3.43
C THR A 249 5.11 6.54 2.55
N MET A 250 4.74 7.69 1.95
CA MET A 250 5.66 8.50 1.15
C MET A 250 6.50 9.42 2.01
N GLY A 251 6.09 9.64 3.24
CA GLY A 251 6.81 10.39 4.26
C GLY A 251 7.86 9.57 4.98
N GLY A 252 8.87 10.24 5.49
CA GLY A 252 9.96 9.61 6.22
C GLY A 252 11.15 10.55 6.41
N LEU A 253 12.31 9.97 6.67
CA LEU A 253 13.56 10.69 6.88
C LEU A 253 13.94 11.51 5.65
N LYS A 254 14.31 12.75 5.88
CA LYS A 254 14.80 13.65 4.83
C LYS A 254 16.24 13.30 4.49
N ILE A 255 16.48 12.99 3.22
CA ILE A 255 17.81 12.65 2.70
C ILE A 255 18.24 13.59 1.59
N ASN A 256 19.54 13.64 1.33
CA ASN A 256 20.12 14.29 0.14
C ASN A 256 20.39 13.26 -0.98
N THR A 257 20.98 13.71 -2.08
CA THR A 257 21.31 12.86 -3.25
C THR A 257 22.36 11.80 -2.97
N GLU A 258 23.09 11.93 -1.88
CA GLU A 258 24.07 10.96 -1.38
C GLU A 258 23.45 9.97 -0.37
N ALA A 259 22.12 9.98 -0.20
CA ALA A 259 21.36 9.18 0.76
C ALA A 259 21.75 9.44 2.24
N GLN A 260 22.34 10.61 2.52
CA GLN A 260 22.67 11.05 3.87
C GLN A 260 21.45 11.63 4.56
N VAL A 261 21.19 11.23 5.81
CA VAL A 261 20.07 11.75 6.62
C VAL A 261 20.40 13.17 7.10
N LEU A 262 19.46 14.09 6.90
CA LEU A 262 19.61 15.48 7.23
C LEU A 262 18.90 15.81 8.55
N ASN A 263 19.50 16.73 9.34
CA ASN A 263 18.87 17.34 10.50
C ASN A 263 17.94 18.51 10.06
N LYS A 264 17.27 19.15 11.01
CA LYS A 264 16.35 20.27 10.76
C LYS A 264 17.03 21.52 10.18
N ASP A 265 18.34 21.66 10.35
CA ASP A 265 19.14 22.74 9.75
C ASP A 265 19.61 22.41 8.33
N GLY A 266 19.28 21.20 7.83
CA GLY A 266 19.67 20.70 6.52
C GLY A 266 21.12 20.18 6.47
N GLU A 267 21.74 19.96 7.63
CA GLU A 267 23.07 19.40 7.72
C GLU A 267 23.01 17.87 7.85
N TRP A 268 24.02 17.19 7.33
CA TRP A 268 24.13 15.73 7.45
C TRP A 268 24.46 15.30 8.88
N ILE A 269 23.74 14.33 9.41
CA ILE A 269 24.07 13.62 10.66
C ILE A 269 25.20 12.64 10.34
N ASP A 270 26.42 12.94 10.75
CA ASP A 270 27.64 12.21 10.36
C ASP A 270 27.53 10.71 10.65
N GLY A 271 27.72 9.91 9.61
CA GLY A 271 27.60 8.47 9.66
C GLY A 271 26.19 7.88 9.47
N LEU A 272 25.15 8.73 9.36
CA LEU A 272 23.77 8.27 9.18
C LEU A 272 23.31 8.37 7.72
N TYR A 273 22.81 7.25 7.19
CA TYR A 273 22.25 7.13 5.85
C TYR A 273 20.88 6.46 5.92
N ALA A 274 20.04 6.66 4.90
CA ALA A 274 18.77 5.97 4.79
C ALA A 274 18.39 5.71 3.33
N ALA A 275 17.61 4.65 3.09
CA ALA A 275 17.10 4.32 1.77
C ALA A 275 15.81 3.51 1.84
N GLY A 276 14.96 3.64 0.83
CA GLY A 276 13.67 2.96 0.71
C GLY A 276 12.55 3.68 1.45
N GLU A 277 11.48 2.98 1.78
CA GLU A 277 10.24 3.57 2.32
C GLU A 277 10.40 4.30 3.65
N VAL A 278 11.51 4.11 4.37
CA VAL A 278 11.88 4.90 5.55
C VAL A 278 12.19 6.36 5.22
N THR A 279 12.43 6.67 3.93
CA THR A 279 12.79 8.02 3.47
C THR A 279 11.59 8.74 2.86
N GLY A 280 11.50 10.06 3.07
CA GLY A 280 10.47 10.92 2.50
C GLY A 280 10.97 11.78 1.34
N GLY A 281 10.02 12.44 0.64
CA GLY A 281 10.31 13.44 -0.40
C GLY A 281 10.58 12.87 -1.80
N ILE A 282 10.54 11.56 -2.00
CA ILE A 282 10.88 10.92 -3.29
C ILE A 282 9.64 10.76 -4.17
N HIS A 283 8.51 10.37 -3.60
CA HIS A 283 7.31 9.98 -4.34
C HIS A 283 6.21 11.05 -4.40
N GLY A 284 6.38 12.17 -3.71
CA GLY A 284 5.35 13.20 -3.60
C GLY A 284 4.09 12.67 -2.91
N SER A 285 2.92 13.12 -3.36
CA SER A 285 1.64 12.77 -2.73
C SER A 285 1.02 11.45 -3.18
N ASN A 286 1.54 10.82 -4.24
CA ASN A 286 0.95 9.59 -4.79
C ASN A 286 1.99 8.80 -5.59
N ARG A 287 2.55 7.75 -5.00
CA ARG A 287 3.53 6.87 -5.64
C ARG A 287 2.90 6.08 -6.79
N LEU A 288 3.52 6.09 -7.95
CA LEU A 288 3.15 5.23 -9.07
C LEU A 288 3.43 3.76 -8.74
N GLY A 289 2.62 2.86 -9.28
CA GLY A 289 2.80 1.42 -9.10
C GLY A 289 4.22 0.99 -9.50
N SER A 290 4.83 0.10 -8.71
CA SER A 290 6.17 -0.47 -8.91
C SER A 290 7.36 0.49 -8.81
N VAL A 291 7.16 1.82 -8.79
CA VAL A 291 8.28 2.80 -8.74
C VAL A 291 9.10 2.67 -7.45
N ALA A 292 8.52 2.16 -6.35
CA ALA A 292 9.28 1.85 -5.15
C ALA A 292 10.49 0.91 -5.43
N MET A 293 10.40 0.01 -6.43
CA MET A 293 11.52 -0.86 -6.81
C MET A 293 12.70 -0.06 -7.40
N ALA A 294 12.42 1.01 -8.14
CA ALA A 294 13.46 1.90 -8.65
C ALA A 294 14.11 2.69 -7.50
N ASP A 295 13.30 3.23 -6.60
CA ASP A 295 13.74 3.95 -5.41
C ASP A 295 14.69 3.12 -4.55
N ILE A 296 14.25 1.96 -4.05
CA ILE A 296 15.08 1.09 -3.19
C ILE A 296 16.36 0.62 -3.89
N THR A 297 16.32 0.43 -5.21
CA THR A 297 17.49 0.00 -5.98
C THR A 297 18.51 1.12 -6.12
N VAL A 298 18.06 2.33 -6.43
CA VAL A 298 18.93 3.48 -6.64
C VAL A 298 19.50 3.98 -5.32
N PHE A 299 18.62 4.34 -4.36
CA PHE A 299 19.08 4.90 -3.09
C PHE A 299 19.71 3.88 -2.17
N GLY A 300 19.28 2.61 -2.20
CA GLY A 300 19.96 1.53 -1.47
C GLY A 300 21.41 1.35 -1.91
N ARG A 301 21.67 1.43 -3.22
CA ARG A 301 23.02 1.39 -3.77
C ARG A 301 23.84 2.62 -3.35
N ILE A 302 23.28 3.82 -3.51
CA ILE A 302 23.95 5.07 -3.15
C ILE A 302 24.29 5.09 -1.65
N ALA A 303 23.34 4.71 -0.78
CA ALA A 303 23.56 4.62 0.66
C ALA A 303 24.69 3.65 1.01
N GLY A 304 24.68 2.45 0.42
CA GLY A 304 25.71 1.44 0.64
C GLY A 304 27.10 1.89 0.21
N GLU A 305 27.24 2.49 -0.98
CA GLU A 305 28.52 3.00 -1.51
C GLU A 305 29.07 4.12 -0.61
N ASN A 306 28.21 5.09 -0.21
CA ASN A 306 28.64 6.22 0.61
C ASN A 306 28.94 5.82 2.07
N ALA A 307 28.12 4.95 2.66
CA ALA A 307 28.37 4.40 4.00
C ALA A 307 29.70 3.64 4.06
N ALA A 308 29.99 2.80 3.04
CA ALA A 308 31.23 2.07 2.95
C ALA A 308 32.45 2.99 2.76
N ALA A 309 32.30 4.08 2.01
CA ALA A 309 33.35 5.07 1.81
C ALA A 309 33.64 5.86 3.11
N ASN A 310 32.60 6.21 3.87
CA ASN A 310 32.72 6.91 5.16
C ASN A 310 33.36 5.99 6.22
N ALA A 311 33.00 4.72 6.26
CA ALA A 311 33.53 3.76 7.24
C ALA A 311 35.04 3.53 7.13
N LYS A 312 35.68 3.93 6.02
CA LYS A 312 37.14 3.82 5.80
C LYS A 312 37.94 5.04 6.28
N LYS A 313 37.27 6.11 6.69
CA LYS A 313 37.87 7.32 7.25
C LYS A 313 38.07 7.16 8.75
#